data_6e62eef6557a98e5091a8f95b1980ede
#
_entry.id   6e62eef6557a98e5091a8f95b1980ede
#
_cell.length_a   1.000
_cell.length_b   1.000
_cell.length_c   1.000
_cell.angle_alpha   90.00
_cell.angle_beta   90.00
_cell.angle_gamma   90.00
#
_symmetry.space_group_name_H-M   'P 1'
#
loop_
_entity.id
_entity.type
_entity.pdbx_description
1 polymer ?
#
loop_
_entity_poly.entity_id
_entity_poly.type
_entity_poly.pdbx_seq_one_letter_code
_entity_poly.pdbx_strand_id
1 'polypeptide(L)'
;PNPRLEEFDGKPAPFKLPNLERTPPGKIRKSPFTFRRYGESGIDVSEMFPHVARHVDDLCVIRSMVADNINHNGACLQMNTGEQTFSRPSMGSWLLYGLGTENQNLPGFVVVAPNQPAQGAPLWDSSFLPAAYQGTCVTDLKQPITNLANSSLDANSQRRQLDLLARLNRFHRNQSVSVDELDARIASFELAFRMQSAAPEAFDLSGESKITQELYGIDDTVTQTFGEQCLLARRLVERGVRVVQLYHNRSSTASGCQIWDQHSNLKMGLTNNCAASDQPIAGLLTDLK
;
A
#
# COMPACT_ATOMS: atom_id res chain seq x y z
N PRO A 1 7.86 14.23 -18.47
CA PRO A 1 7.69 15.64 -18.82
C PRO A 1 6.94 15.79 -20.11
N ASN A 2 6.16 16.87 -20.25
CA ASN A 2 5.58 17.23 -21.53
C ASN A 2 6.33 18.48 -22.03
N PRO A 3 7.18 18.38 -23.06
CA PRO A 3 7.98 19.50 -23.54
C PRO A 3 7.11 20.70 -23.99
N ARG A 4 5.86 20.46 -24.39
CA ARG A 4 4.91 21.54 -24.74
C ARG A 4 4.54 22.42 -23.53
N LEU A 5 4.69 21.95 -22.29
CA LEU A 5 4.40 22.80 -21.12
C LEU A 5 5.36 23.99 -21.02
N GLU A 6 6.57 23.90 -21.56
CA GLU A 6 7.50 25.03 -21.60
C GLU A 6 7.01 26.15 -22.52
N GLU A 7 6.40 25.80 -23.66
CA GLU A 7 5.84 26.75 -24.61
C GLU A 7 4.64 27.53 -24.06
N PHE A 8 3.91 26.92 -23.12
CA PHE A 8 2.70 27.46 -22.49
C PHE A 8 2.91 27.99 -21.08
N ASP A 9 4.15 28.00 -20.56
CA ASP A 9 4.43 28.47 -19.21
C ASP A 9 3.91 29.90 -19.00
N GLY A 10 3.14 30.10 -17.95
CA GLY A 10 2.50 31.37 -17.61
C GLY A 10 1.31 31.76 -18.47
N LYS A 11 0.92 30.96 -19.49
CA LYS A 11 -0.24 31.22 -20.36
C LYS A 11 -1.48 30.46 -19.86
N PRO A 12 -2.69 30.92 -20.24
CA PRO A 12 -3.91 30.13 -20.02
C PRO A 12 -3.84 28.80 -20.77
N ALA A 13 -4.57 27.78 -20.29
CA ALA A 13 -4.68 26.50 -21.00
C ALA A 13 -5.33 26.72 -22.39
N PRO A 14 -4.74 26.17 -23.47
CA PRO A 14 -5.28 26.32 -24.84
C PRO A 14 -6.49 25.40 -25.10
N PHE A 15 -7.01 24.72 -24.09
CA PHE A 15 -8.15 23.82 -24.13
C PHE A 15 -9.07 24.07 -22.93
N LYS A 16 -10.33 23.64 -23.05
CA LYS A 16 -11.30 23.75 -21.99
C LYS A 16 -10.93 22.78 -20.87
N LEU A 17 -10.60 23.32 -19.69
CA LEU A 17 -10.40 22.53 -18.49
C LEU A 17 -11.75 22.02 -17.96
N PRO A 18 -11.77 20.84 -17.29
CA PRO A 18 -12.96 20.43 -16.55
C PRO A 18 -13.39 21.53 -15.59
N ASN A 19 -14.70 21.72 -15.44
CA ASN A 19 -15.24 22.69 -14.46
C ASN A 19 -14.84 22.25 -13.05
N LEU A 20 -13.82 22.88 -12.52
CA LEU A 20 -13.49 22.83 -11.12
C LEU A 20 -14.36 23.87 -10.42
N GLU A 21 -15.49 23.46 -9.87
CA GLU A 21 -16.52 24.37 -9.30
C GLU A 21 -16.00 25.36 -8.25
N ARG A 22 -14.83 25.09 -7.64
CA ARG A 22 -14.26 25.87 -6.54
C ARG A 22 -12.93 26.54 -6.84
N THR A 23 -12.33 26.28 -7.97
CA THR A 23 -11.00 26.85 -8.30
C THR A 23 -11.01 27.37 -9.72
N PRO A 24 -10.84 28.69 -9.93
CA PRO A 24 -10.71 29.22 -11.29
C PRO A 24 -9.48 28.60 -11.96
N PRO A 25 -9.55 28.31 -13.28
CA PRO A 25 -8.42 27.74 -14.01
C PRO A 25 -7.24 28.71 -13.95
N GLY A 26 -6.14 28.21 -13.42
CA GLY A 26 -4.88 28.92 -13.34
C GLY A 26 -4.16 28.96 -14.69
N LYS A 27 -2.96 29.53 -14.67
CA LYS A 27 -2.03 29.48 -15.80
C LYS A 27 -1.29 28.14 -15.82
N ILE A 28 -0.94 27.68 -17.01
CA ILE A 28 -0.05 26.51 -17.16
C ILE A 28 1.29 26.83 -16.52
N ARG A 29 1.84 25.86 -15.84
CA ARG A 29 3.16 25.94 -15.21
C ARG A 29 4.05 24.81 -15.74
N LYS A 30 5.23 25.16 -16.23
CA LYS A 30 6.25 24.16 -16.54
C LYS A 30 6.74 23.47 -15.28
N SER A 31 7.29 22.27 -15.46
CA SER A 31 7.93 21.57 -14.34
C SER A 31 9.08 22.38 -13.74
N PRO A 32 9.14 22.52 -12.41
CA PRO A 32 10.28 23.15 -11.75
C PRO A 32 11.51 22.23 -11.66
N PHE A 33 11.41 21.00 -12.18
CA PHE A 33 12.43 19.95 -12.11
C PHE A 33 12.96 19.62 -13.50
N THR A 34 14.22 19.17 -13.55
CA THR A 34 14.84 18.67 -14.76
C THR A 34 14.54 17.18 -14.97
N PHE A 35 14.59 16.77 -16.24
CA PHE A 35 14.37 15.38 -16.65
C PHE A 35 15.51 14.95 -17.54
N ARG A 36 15.91 13.68 -17.40
CA ARG A 36 16.93 13.05 -18.26
C ARG A 36 16.43 11.68 -18.69
N ARG A 37 16.94 11.21 -19.81
CA ARG A 37 16.72 9.85 -20.28
C ARG A 37 17.65 8.90 -19.56
N TYR A 38 17.09 7.77 -19.14
CA TYR A 38 17.82 6.71 -18.46
C TYR A 38 17.53 5.36 -19.12
N GLY A 39 18.47 4.42 -18.91
CA GLY A 39 18.40 3.06 -19.41
C GLY A 39 18.43 2.96 -20.94
N GLU A 40 18.32 1.74 -21.43
CA GLU A 40 18.21 1.42 -22.86
C GLU A 40 16.82 1.83 -23.41
N SER A 41 15.79 1.77 -22.57
CA SER A 41 14.43 2.21 -22.88
C SER A 41 14.32 3.72 -23.15
N GLY A 42 15.30 4.51 -22.70
CA GLY A 42 15.33 5.96 -22.89
C GLY A 42 14.17 6.70 -22.24
N ILE A 43 13.62 6.15 -21.14
CA ILE A 43 12.51 6.77 -20.41
C ILE A 43 13.00 8.02 -19.68
N ASP A 44 12.26 9.12 -19.82
CA ASP A 44 12.54 10.36 -19.10
C ASP A 44 12.19 10.20 -17.61
N VAL A 45 13.18 10.35 -16.74
CA VAL A 45 13.02 10.34 -15.28
C VAL A 45 13.40 11.70 -14.72
N SER A 46 12.66 12.17 -13.72
CA SER A 46 12.94 13.41 -12.99
C SER A 46 14.21 13.27 -12.16
N GLU A 47 14.97 14.36 -12.01
CA GLU A 47 16.09 14.45 -11.07
C GLU A 47 15.72 14.10 -9.61
N MET A 48 14.42 14.05 -9.31
CA MET A 48 13.89 13.68 -7.98
C MET A 48 13.97 12.19 -7.68
N PHE A 49 14.22 11.34 -8.68
CA PHE A 49 14.26 9.88 -8.56
C PHE A 49 15.58 9.27 -9.08
N PRO A 50 16.75 9.70 -8.54
CA PRO A 50 18.05 9.24 -9.04
C PRO A 50 18.33 7.76 -8.76
N HIS A 51 17.74 7.18 -7.71
CA HIS A 51 17.90 5.76 -7.38
C HIS A 51 16.97 4.88 -8.24
N VAL A 52 15.68 5.20 -8.32
CA VAL A 52 14.71 4.49 -9.16
C VAL A 52 15.09 4.55 -10.64
N ALA A 53 15.70 5.65 -11.10
CA ALA A 53 16.17 5.81 -12.48
C ALA A 53 17.13 4.71 -12.94
N ARG A 54 17.84 4.05 -12.02
CA ARG A 54 18.75 2.93 -12.33
C ARG A 54 18.01 1.64 -12.70
N HIS A 55 16.74 1.56 -12.39
CA HIS A 55 15.85 0.41 -12.62
C HIS A 55 14.85 0.66 -13.73
N VAL A 56 14.98 1.75 -14.48
CA VAL A 56 13.97 2.18 -15.45
C VAL A 56 13.66 1.15 -16.53
N ASP A 57 14.62 0.31 -16.89
CA ASP A 57 14.45 -0.75 -17.89
C ASP A 57 13.67 -1.96 -17.36
N ASP A 58 13.53 -2.05 -16.03
CA ASP A 58 12.69 -3.06 -15.36
C ASP A 58 11.25 -2.58 -15.15
N LEU A 59 10.97 -1.30 -15.44
CA LEU A 59 9.70 -0.66 -15.14
C LEU A 59 8.80 -0.53 -16.38
N CYS A 60 7.53 -0.90 -16.22
CA CYS A 60 6.47 -0.56 -17.19
C CYS A 60 5.79 0.73 -16.77
N VAL A 61 6.05 1.82 -17.50
CA VAL A 61 5.50 3.15 -17.19
C VAL A 61 4.21 3.42 -17.99
N ILE A 62 3.07 3.35 -17.33
CA ILE A 62 1.75 3.63 -17.92
C ILE A 62 1.42 5.12 -17.76
N ARG A 63 1.55 5.90 -18.84
CA ARG A 63 1.35 7.37 -18.82
C ARG A 63 -0.10 7.80 -19.05
N SER A 64 -0.98 6.89 -19.39
CA SER A 64 -2.37 7.13 -19.75
C SER A 64 -3.38 6.88 -18.64
N MET A 65 -2.92 6.59 -17.41
CA MET A 65 -3.80 6.39 -16.27
C MET A 65 -4.52 7.68 -15.89
N VAL A 66 -5.85 7.62 -15.83
CA VAL A 66 -6.74 8.75 -15.49
C VAL A 66 -7.79 8.25 -14.51
N ALA A 67 -8.08 9.02 -13.47
CA ALA A 67 -9.24 8.82 -12.61
C ALA A 67 -10.38 9.76 -13.04
N ASP A 68 -11.62 9.28 -12.99
CA ASP A 68 -12.79 10.06 -13.39
C ASP A 68 -13.23 11.08 -12.33
N ASN A 69 -12.75 10.88 -11.08
CA ASN A 69 -13.08 11.74 -9.95
C ASN A 69 -11.94 12.70 -9.62
N ILE A 70 -12.23 13.98 -9.52
CA ILE A 70 -11.28 15.02 -9.11
C ILE A 70 -11.03 15.03 -7.59
N ASN A 71 -11.90 14.39 -6.81
CA ASN A 71 -11.76 14.29 -5.36
C ASN A 71 -10.85 13.12 -5.01
N HIS A 72 -9.91 13.32 -4.06
CA HIS A 72 -8.97 12.30 -3.62
C HIS A 72 -9.65 10.99 -3.22
N ASN A 73 -10.74 11.06 -2.47
CA ASN A 73 -11.42 9.87 -1.96
C ASN A 73 -11.94 8.99 -3.10
N GLY A 74 -12.70 9.56 -4.04
CA GLY A 74 -13.23 8.84 -5.19
C GLY A 74 -12.14 8.36 -6.13
N ALA A 75 -11.13 9.19 -6.40
CA ALA A 75 -10.00 8.82 -7.26
C ALA A 75 -9.15 7.69 -6.65
N CYS A 76 -8.85 7.75 -5.36
CA CYS A 76 -8.15 6.67 -4.66
C CYS A 76 -8.97 5.37 -4.64
N LEU A 77 -10.29 5.47 -4.41
CA LEU A 77 -11.17 4.31 -4.45
C LEU A 77 -11.14 3.67 -5.84
N GLN A 78 -11.28 4.46 -6.91
CA GLN A 78 -11.24 3.99 -8.28
C GLN A 78 -9.91 3.30 -8.62
N MET A 79 -8.77 3.86 -8.21
CA MET A 79 -7.45 3.26 -8.46
C MET A 79 -7.27 1.92 -7.77
N ASN A 80 -7.91 1.70 -6.62
CA ASN A 80 -7.78 0.46 -5.85
C ASN A 80 -8.86 -0.59 -6.17
N THR A 81 -10.05 -0.16 -6.64
CA THR A 81 -11.23 -1.02 -6.78
C THR A 81 -11.88 -0.99 -8.17
N GLY A 82 -11.48 -0.03 -9.02
CA GLY A 82 -12.13 0.23 -10.32
C GLY A 82 -13.43 1.01 -10.23
N GLU A 83 -13.89 1.43 -9.04
CA GLU A 83 -15.14 2.15 -8.81
C GLU A 83 -14.90 3.36 -7.89
N GLN A 84 -15.49 4.52 -8.23
CA GLN A 84 -15.24 5.76 -7.51
C GLN A 84 -16.24 6.08 -6.39
N THR A 85 -17.37 5.39 -6.35
CA THR A 85 -18.51 5.74 -5.49
C THR A 85 -18.87 4.64 -4.51
N PHE A 86 -18.92 3.40 -4.99
CA PHE A 86 -19.34 2.24 -4.21
C PHE A 86 -18.15 1.38 -3.81
N SER A 87 -18.22 0.77 -2.64
CA SER A 87 -17.25 -0.24 -2.25
C SER A 87 -17.32 -1.44 -3.20
N ARG A 88 -16.18 -1.79 -3.78
CA ARG A 88 -15.96 -2.99 -4.59
C ARG A 88 -14.74 -3.72 -4.04
N PRO A 89 -14.57 -5.02 -4.33
CA PRO A 89 -13.36 -5.68 -3.90
C PRO A 89 -12.13 -4.98 -4.47
N SER A 90 -11.15 -4.75 -3.62
CA SER A 90 -9.88 -4.15 -4.02
C SER A 90 -9.09 -5.07 -4.96
N MET A 91 -8.16 -4.52 -5.69
CA MET A 91 -7.25 -5.29 -6.54
C MET A 91 -6.56 -6.42 -5.76
N GLY A 92 -6.10 -6.14 -4.53
CA GLY A 92 -5.49 -7.15 -3.66
C GLY A 92 -6.45 -8.27 -3.28
N SER A 93 -7.72 -7.93 -2.98
CA SER A 93 -8.75 -8.92 -2.68
C SER A 93 -9.07 -9.81 -3.88
N TRP A 94 -9.14 -9.25 -5.09
CA TRP A 94 -9.34 -10.02 -6.32
C TRP A 94 -8.16 -10.94 -6.63
N LEU A 95 -6.94 -10.46 -6.47
CA LEU A 95 -5.73 -11.27 -6.67
C LEU A 95 -5.70 -12.45 -5.69
N LEU A 96 -6.00 -12.19 -4.42
CA LEU A 96 -6.04 -13.24 -3.42
C LEU A 96 -7.18 -14.23 -3.67
N TYR A 97 -8.36 -13.77 -4.09
CA TYR A 97 -9.49 -14.63 -4.45
C TYR A 97 -9.16 -15.53 -5.64
N GLY A 98 -8.57 -14.98 -6.70
CA GLY A 98 -8.31 -15.72 -7.93
C GLY A 98 -7.08 -16.64 -7.88
N LEU A 99 -6.03 -16.25 -7.15
CA LEU A 99 -4.75 -16.95 -7.12
C LEU A 99 -4.49 -17.70 -5.81
N GLY A 100 -5.26 -17.41 -4.75
CA GLY A 100 -5.02 -17.96 -3.42
C GLY A 100 -3.72 -17.45 -2.79
N THR A 101 -3.29 -18.12 -1.73
CA THR A 101 -2.02 -17.86 -1.04
C THR A 101 -1.27 -19.16 -0.82
N GLU A 102 0.05 -19.09 -0.90
CA GLU A 102 0.94 -20.22 -0.57
C GLU A 102 1.21 -20.30 0.92
N ASN A 103 1.03 -19.20 1.64
CA ASN A 103 1.23 -19.12 3.07
C ASN A 103 -0.07 -19.42 3.82
N GLN A 104 0.02 -20.31 4.83
CA GLN A 104 -1.10 -20.68 5.70
C GLN A 104 -1.05 -19.98 7.07
N ASN A 105 0.05 -19.31 7.40
CA ASN A 105 0.34 -18.78 8.74
C ASN A 105 0.34 -17.25 8.81
N LEU A 106 0.29 -16.59 7.65
CA LEU A 106 0.19 -15.13 7.52
C LEU A 106 -1.02 -14.77 6.64
N PRO A 107 -1.55 -13.54 6.74
CA PRO A 107 -2.58 -13.07 5.81
C PRO A 107 -2.05 -13.11 4.37
N GLY A 108 -2.89 -13.54 3.43
CA GLY A 108 -2.51 -13.55 2.02
C GLY A 108 -2.44 -12.16 1.38
N PHE A 109 -3.09 -11.16 2.00
CA PHE A 109 -3.05 -9.75 1.61
C PHE A 109 -2.75 -8.87 2.82
N VAL A 110 -1.61 -8.20 2.81
CA VAL A 110 -1.15 -7.28 3.86
C VAL A 110 -1.08 -5.86 3.32
N VAL A 111 -1.59 -4.91 4.08
CA VAL A 111 -1.57 -3.47 3.79
C VAL A 111 -0.72 -2.78 4.83
N VAL A 112 0.35 -2.12 4.43
CA VAL A 112 1.20 -1.36 5.35
C VAL A 112 0.90 0.13 5.19
N ALA A 113 0.21 0.69 6.15
CA ALA A 113 -0.28 2.07 6.15
C ALA A 113 -0.15 2.72 7.54
N PRO A 114 1.08 3.04 8.01
CA PRO A 114 1.28 3.70 9.30
C PRO A 114 0.52 5.03 9.40
N ASN A 115 0.39 5.73 8.28
CA ASN A 115 -0.50 6.86 8.12
C ASN A 115 -1.54 6.49 7.07
N GLN A 116 -2.75 6.20 7.50
CA GLN A 116 -3.80 5.74 6.61
C GLN A 116 -4.18 6.82 5.57
N PRO A 117 -4.46 6.43 4.32
CA PRO A 117 -5.06 7.33 3.35
C PRO A 117 -6.46 7.74 3.79
N ALA A 118 -6.94 8.89 3.30
CA ALA A 118 -8.20 9.50 3.75
C ALA A 118 -9.42 8.57 3.61
N GLN A 119 -9.44 7.69 2.59
CA GLN A 119 -10.53 6.75 2.36
C GLN A 119 -10.47 5.54 3.31
N GLY A 120 -9.31 5.20 3.86
CA GLY A 120 -9.15 4.08 4.81
C GLY A 120 -9.52 2.71 4.25
N ALA A 121 -10.19 1.91 5.08
CA ALA A 121 -10.47 0.51 4.82
C ALA A 121 -11.10 0.16 3.46
N PRO A 122 -11.99 0.96 2.85
CA PRO A 122 -12.52 0.69 1.52
C PRO A 122 -11.46 0.47 0.42
N LEU A 123 -10.23 0.96 0.61
CA LEU A 123 -9.14 0.78 -0.36
C LEU A 123 -8.55 -0.64 -0.39
N TRP A 124 -8.83 -1.46 0.63
CA TRP A 124 -8.37 -2.86 0.75
C TRP A 124 -9.48 -3.81 1.20
N ASP A 125 -10.71 -3.38 1.04
CA ASP A 125 -11.89 -4.16 1.41
C ASP A 125 -12.14 -5.31 0.42
N SER A 126 -12.69 -6.41 0.93
CA SER A 126 -13.17 -7.54 0.12
C SER A 126 -14.60 -7.30 -0.42
N SER A 127 -15.34 -6.34 0.12
CA SER A 127 -16.72 -5.99 -0.26
C SER A 127 -17.63 -7.24 -0.32
N PHE A 128 -18.13 -7.60 -1.50
CA PHE A 128 -19.00 -8.78 -1.70
C PHE A 128 -18.25 -10.12 -1.76
N LEU A 129 -16.90 -10.11 -1.82
CA LEU A 129 -16.12 -11.33 -1.66
C LEU A 129 -16.08 -11.73 -0.18
N PRO A 130 -15.85 -13.02 0.14
CA PRO A 130 -15.69 -13.45 1.52
C PRO A 130 -14.62 -12.65 2.27
N ALA A 131 -14.87 -12.35 3.54
CA ALA A 131 -13.98 -11.53 4.38
C ALA A 131 -12.55 -12.08 4.51
N ALA A 132 -12.32 -13.35 4.23
CA ALA A 132 -10.99 -13.96 4.21
C ALA A 132 -10.05 -13.34 3.15
N TYR A 133 -10.58 -12.64 2.17
CA TYR A 133 -9.82 -11.98 1.10
C TYR A 133 -9.56 -10.49 1.36
N GLN A 134 -10.03 -9.97 2.50
CA GLN A 134 -9.77 -8.59 2.90
C GLN A 134 -8.31 -8.38 3.28
N GLY A 135 -7.77 -7.20 2.96
CA GLY A 135 -6.43 -6.81 3.37
C GLY A 135 -6.31 -6.62 4.88
N THR A 136 -5.29 -7.22 5.48
CA THR A 136 -4.92 -6.99 6.89
C THR A 136 -4.06 -5.75 6.99
N CYS A 137 -4.57 -4.70 7.63
CA CYS A 137 -3.89 -3.41 7.73
C CYS A 137 -2.93 -3.36 8.93
N VAL A 138 -1.67 -3.03 8.65
CA VAL A 138 -0.61 -2.75 9.63
C VAL A 138 -0.44 -1.24 9.73
N THR A 139 -0.78 -0.68 10.89
CA THR A 139 -0.69 0.76 11.16
C THR A 139 0.49 1.13 12.05
N ASP A 140 1.10 0.17 12.72
CA ASP A 140 2.30 0.36 13.54
C ASP A 140 3.31 -0.74 13.23
N LEU A 141 4.49 -0.38 12.73
CA LEU A 141 5.54 -1.36 12.40
C LEU A 141 6.18 -1.98 13.64
N LYS A 142 6.09 -1.31 14.80
CA LYS A 142 6.60 -1.83 16.08
C LYS A 142 5.61 -2.79 16.76
N GLN A 143 4.31 -2.60 16.50
CA GLN A 143 3.24 -3.46 16.96
C GLN A 143 2.29 -3.77 15.80
N PRO A 144 2.76 -4.53 14.79
CA PRO A 144 2.08 -4.66 13.50
C PRO A 144 0.71 -5.33 13.60
N ILE A 145 0.52 -6.18 14.59
CA ILE A 145 -0.74 -6.90 14.82
C ILE A 145 -1.14 -6.74 16.28
N THR A 146 -2.22 -6.01 16.49
CA THR A 146 -2.78 -5.83 17.83
C THR A 146 -3.40 -7.14 18.34
N ASN A 147 -3.27 -7.38 19.64
CA ASN A 147 -3.83 -8.58 20.31
C ASN A 147 -3.36 -9.92 19.71
N LEU A 148 -2.16 -9.97 19.14
CA LEU A 148 -1.60 -11.18 18.56
C LEU A 148 -1.45 -12.29 19.62
N ALA A 149 -1.02 -11.96 20.84
CA ALA A 149 -0.87 -12.90 21.93
C ALA A 149 -2.07 -12.86 22.87
N ASN A 150 -2.53 -14.03 23.31
CA ASN A 150 -3.51 -14.15 24.38
C ASN A 150 -2.79 -14.24 25.73
N SER A 151 -2.90 -13.18 26.54
CA SER A 151 -2.26 -13.15 27.88
C SER A 151 -2.94 -14.03 28.94
N SER A 152 -4.17 -14.49 28.67
CA SER A 152 -4.99 -15.24 29.63
C SER A 152 -4.96 -16.75 29.41
N LEU A 153 -4.52 -17.22 28.27
CA LEU A 153 -4.52 -18.64 27.90
C LEU A 153 -3.16 -19.06 27.33
N ASP A 154 -2.68 -20.23 27.74
CA ASP A 154 -1.58 -20.88 27.03
C ASP A 154 -2.05 -21.42 25.66
N ALA A 155 -1.07 -21.70 24.77
CA ALA A 155 -1.34 -22.14 23.40
C ALA A 155 -2.22 -23.42 23.32
N ASN A 156 -2.04 -24.36 24.26
CA ASN A 156 -2.81 -25.61 24.27
C ASN A 156 -4.28 -25.35 24.69
N SER A 157 -4.48 -24.49 25.66
CA SER A 157 -5.82 -24.08 26.11
C SER A 157 -6.55 -23.29 25.04
N GLN A 158 -5.84 -22.38 24.37
CA GLN A 158 -6.39 -21.63 23.24
C GLN A 158 -6.73 -22.55 22.06
N ARG A 159 -5.87 -23.54 21.73
CA ARG A 159 -6.19 -24.56 20.71
C ARG A 159 -7.47 -25.32 21.03
N ARG A 160 -7.62 -25.80 22.28
CA ARG A 160 -8.84 -26.49 22.73
C ARG A 160 -10.09 -25.60 22.61
N GLN A 161 -9.96 -24.32 22.93
CA GLN A 161 -11.05 -23.35 22.79
C GLN A 161 -11.46 -23.19 21.31
N LEU A 162 -10.49 -23.05 20.40
CA LEU A 162 -10.76 -22.94 18.96
C LEU A 162 -11.38 -24.22 18.39
N ASP A 163 -10.92 -25.40 18.83
CA ASP A 163 -11.52 -26.69 18.44
C ASP A 163 -12.98 -26.80 18.88
N LEU A 164 -13.29 -26.34 20.10
CA LEU A 164 -14.67 -26.28 20.58
C LEU A 164 -15.52 -25.32 19.74
N LEU A 165 -15.02 -24.12 19.48
CA LEU A 165 -15.71 -23.13 18.62
C LEU A 165 -15.95 -23.67 17.22
N ALA A 166 -14.97 -24.35 16.64
CA ALA A 166 -15.10 -24.95 15.32
C ALA A 166 -16.16 -26.08 15.29
N ARG A 167 -16.29 -26.84 16.38
CA ARG A 167 -17.37 -27.86 16.51
C ARG A 167 -18.75 -27.21 16.64
N LEU A 168 -18.89 -26.19 17.48
CA LEU A 168 -20.15 -25.45 17.65
C LEU A 168 -20.58 -24.78 16.35
N ASN A 169 -19.64 -24.14 15.64
CA ASN A 169 -19.93 -23.50 14.37
C ASN A 169 -20.33 -24.50 13.29
N ARG A 170 -19.71 -25.68 13.22
CA ARG A 170 -20.13 -26.75 12.33
C ARG A 170 -21.54 -27.28 12.65
N PHE A 171 -21.91 -27.35 13.93
CA PHE A 171 -23.25 -27.70 14.34
C PHE A 171 -24.28 -26.66 13.87
N HIS A 172 -24.00 -25.38 14.06
CA HIS A 172 -24.84 -24.28 13.56
C HIS A 172 -24.93 -24.26 12.03
N ARG A 173 -23.83 -24.52 11.32
CA ARG A 173 -23.81 -24.60 9.86
C ARG A 173 -24.83 -25.62 9.30
N ASN A 174 -24.94 -26.74 9.94
CA ASN A 174 -25.88 -27.79 9.52
C ASN A 174 -27.36 -27.42 9.75
N GLN A 175 -27.63 -26.33 10.48
CA GLN A 175 -28.97 -25.85 10.81
C GLN A 175 -29.34 -24.52 10.12
N SER A 176 -28.38 -23.82 9.47
CA SER A 176 -28.55 -22.48 8.94
C SER A 176 -28.28 -22.38 7.44
N VAL A 177 -28.98 -21.47 6.76
CA VAL A 177 -28.92 -21.28 5.30
C VAL A 177 -27.72 -20.40 4.87
N SER A 178 -27.11 -19.63 5.78
CA SER A 178 -25.97 -18.74 5.48
C SER A 178 -24.66 -19.37 5.98
N VAL A 179 -23.95 -20.03 5.07
CA VAL A 179 -22.76 -20.85 5.38
C VAL A 179 -21.46 -20.06 5.25
N ASP A 180 -21.38 -19.10 4.30
CA ASP A 180 -20.13 -18.50 3.88
C ASP A 180 -19.51 -17.54 4.93
N GLU A 181 -20.34 -16.77 5.64
CA GLU A 181 -19.88 -15.84 6.69
C GLU A 181 -19.31 -16.58 7.90
N LEU A 182 -19.89 -17.74 8.24
CA LEU A 182 -19.43 -18.55 9.36
C LEU A 182 -18.10 -19.24 9.06
N ASP A 183 -17.94 -19.78 7.86
CA ASP A 183 -16.70 -20.40 7.40
C ASP A 183 -15.56 -19.36 7.31
N ALA A 184 -15.83 -18.15 6.84
CA ALA A 184 -14.88 -17.03 6.84
C ALA A 184 -14.44 -16.66 8.26
N ARG A 185 -15.38 -16.65 9.22
CA ARG A 185 -15.07 -16.36 10.63
C ARG A 185 -14.21 -17.45 11.28
N ILE A 186 -14.50 -18.72 11.00
CA ILE A 186 -13.68 -19.85 11.47
C ILE A 186 -12.26 -19.72 10.91
N ALA A 187 -12.13 -19.48 9.61
CA ALA A 187 -10.83 -19.31 8.95
C ALA A 187 -10.04 -18.14 9.54
N SER A 188 -10.70 -17.02 9.88
CA SER A 188 -10.06 -15.87 10.51
C SER A 188 -9.50 -16.20 11.91
N PHE A 189 -10.22 -16.95 12.74
CA PHE A 189 -9.73 -17.35 14.05
C PHE A 189 -8.55 -18.34 13.95
N GLU A 190 -8.62 -19.28 13.01
CA GLU A 190 -7.52 -20.23 12.76
C GLU A 190 -6.27 -19.51 12.25
N LEU A 191 -6.43 -18.55 11.34
CA LEU A 191 -5.32 -17.74 10.87
C LEU A 191 -4.72 -16.92 12.03
N ALA A 192 -5.53 -16.22 12.81
CA ALA A 192 -5.08 -15.43 13.96
C ALA A 192 -4.26 -16.29 14.96
N PHE A 193 -4.67 -17.54 15.20
CA PHE A 193 -3.93 -18.45 16.06
C PHE A 193 -2.56 -18.84 15.45
N ARG A 194 -2.51 -19.19 14.16
CA ARG A 194 -1.25 -19.52 13.48
C ARG A 194 -0.31 -18.32 13.39
N MET A 195 -0.85 -17.12 13.24
CA MET A 195 -0.07 -15.88 13.20
C MET A 195 0.70 -15.62 14.50
N GLN A 196 0.24 -16.13 15.65
CA GLN A 196 0.95 -15.93 16.93
C GLN A 196 2.39 -16.45 16.90
N SER A 197 2.67 -17.48 16.12
CA SER A 197 4.02 -18.02 15.96
C SER A 197 4.77 -17.41 14.77
N ALA A 198 4.08 -17.14 13.66
CA ALA A 198 4.73 -16.73 12.41
C ALA A 198 4.94 -15.22 12.28
N ALA A 199 3.99 -14.42 12.79
CA ALA A 199 4.05 -12.98 12.62
C ALA A 199 5.22 -12.31 13.35
N PRO A 200 5.57 -12.65 14.60
CA PRO A 200 6.69 -11.99 15.27
C PRO A 200 7.99 -12.05 14.44
N GLU A 201 8.32 -13.19 13.88
CA GLU A 201 9.51 -13.33 13.04
C GLU A 201 9.38 -12.61 11.70
N ALA A 202 8.20 -12.67 11.07
CA ALA A 202 7.97 -12.04 9.77
C ALA A 202 8.11 -10.52 9.82
N PHE A 203 7.68 -9.90 10.92
CA PHE A 203 7.68 -8.46 11.11
C PHE A 203 8.94 -7.91 11.82
N ASP A 204 9.80 -8.78 12.34
CA ASP A 204 11.04 -8.36 12.99
C ASP A 204 12.11 -8.01 11.96
N LEU A 205 12.44 -6.74 11.85
CA LEU A 205 13.49 -6.21 10.96
C LEU A 205 14.86 -6.17 11.61
N SER A 206 14.98 -6.48 12.92
CA SER A 206 16.24 -6.34 13.69
C SER A 206 17.34 -7.30 13.24
N GLY A 207 16.96 -8.44 12.63
CA GLY A 207 17.88 -9.44 12.08
C GLY A 207 18.45 -9.12 10.70
N GLU A 208 18.03 -8.03 10.08
CA GLU A 208 18.51 -7.66 8.73
C GLU A 208 19.95 -7.12 8.77
N SER A 209 20.74 -7.49 7.76
CA SER A 209 22.14 -7.05 7.68
C SER A 209 22.25 -5.54 7.53
N LYS A 210 23.37 -4.97 7.96
CA LYS A 210 23.63 -3.53 7.79
C LYS A 210 23.62 -3.13 6.31
N ILE A 211 24.12 -3.98 5.44
CA ILE A 211 24.09 -3.74 3.98
C ILE A 211 22.65 -3.65 3.47
N THR A 212 21.76 -4.51 3.94
CA THR A 212 20.35 -4.47 3.62
C THR A 212 19.71 -3.18 4.15
N GLN A 213 19.99 -2.81 5.39
CA GLN A 213 19.46 -1.59 5.99
C GLN A 213 19.90 -0.34 5.21
N GLU A 214 21.18 -0.27 4.82
CA GLU A 214 21.72 0.80 3.97
C GLU A 214 21.07 0.82 2.57
N LEU A 215 20.82 -0.34 1.96
CA LEU A 215 20.15 -0.46 0.66
C LEU A 215 18.76 0.19 0.67
N TYR A 216 17.98 -0.05 1.71
CA TYR A 216 16.64 0.54 1.89
C TYR A 216 16.65 1.94 2.51
N GLY A 217 17.81 2.47 2.87
CA GLY A 217 17.96 3.79 3.49
C GLY A 217 17.35 3.88 4.90
N ILE A 218 17.40 2.81 5.68
CA ILE A 218 16.83 2.77 7.04
C ILE A 218 17.65 3.60 8.03
N ASP A 219 18.95 3.80 7.76
CA ASP A 219 19.85 4.60 8.59
C ASP A 219 19.67 6.14 8.41
N ASP A 220 18.91 6.56 7.40
CA ASP A 220 18.61 7.98 7.14
C ASP A 220 17.19 8.33 7.60
N THR A 221 17.08 9.36 8.42
CA THR A 221 15.81 9.83 8.99
C THR A 221 14.77 10.25 7.93
N VAL A 222 15.21 10.60 6.72
CA VAL A 222 14.33 10.99 5.61
C VAL A 222 13.65 9.76 5.00
N THR A 223 14.40 8.67 4.80
CA THR A 223 13.97 7.46 4.10
C THR A 223 13.53 6.36 5.04
N GLN A 224 13.97 6.38 6.31
CA GLN A 224 13.78 5.32 7.31
C GLN A 224 12.36 4.74 7.31
N THR A 225 11.36 5.59 7.51
CA THR A 225 9.97 5.12 7.68
C THR A 225 9.47 4.34 6.47
N PHE A 226 9.77 4.80 5.26
CA PHE A 226 9.34 4.11 4.05
C PHE A 226 10.29 2.96 3.68
N GLY A 227 11.55 3.06 4.05
CA GLY A 227 12.54 1.99 3.95
C GLY A 227 12.13 0.77 4.75
N GLU A 228 11.71 0.97 6.00
CA GLU A 228 11.19 -0.11 6.86
C GLU A 228 9.93 -0.76 6.24
N GLN A 229 9.03 0.02 5.63
CA GLN A 229 7.86 -0.52 4.94
C GLN A 229 8.24 -1.37 3.72
N CYS A 230 9.16 -0.88 2.88
CA CYS A 230 9.64 -1.60 1.69
C CYS A 230 10.38 -2.88 2.07
N LEU A 231 11.23 -2.83 3.09
CA LEU A 231 11.93 -4.01 3.60
C LEU A 231 10.96 -5.04 4.20
N LEU A 232 9.96 -4.58 4.94
CA LEU A 232 8.89 -5.46 5.42
C LEU A 232 8.12 -6.11 4.27
N ALA A 233 7.83 -5.37 3.20
CA ALA A 233 7.14 -5.94 2.03
C ALA A 233 7.95 -7.08 1.40
N ARG A 234 9.27 -6.92 1.22
CA ARG A 234 10.16 -7.98 0.75
C ARG A 234 10.07 -9.22 1.64
N ARG A 235 10.20 -9.06 2.96
CA ARG A 235 10.14 -10.16 3.93
C ARG A 235 8.81 -10.91 3.91
N LEU A 236 7.70 -10.19 3.75
CA LEU A 236 6.37 -10.79 3.66
C LEU A 236 6.20 -11.60 2.38
N VAL A 237 6.68 -11.08 1.24
CA VAL A 237 6.65 -11.80 -0.04
C VAL A 237 7.52 -13.05 0.02
N GLU A 238 8.73 -13.00 0.58
CA GLU A 238 9.60 -14.16 0.80
C GLU A 238 8.93 -15.26 1.63
N ARG A 239 7.99 -14.87 2.51
CA ARG A 239 7.20 -15.81 3.33
C ARG A 239 5.87 -16.22 2.70
N GLY A 240 5.69 -15.94 1.41
CA GLY A 240 4.53 -16.37 0.63
C GLY A 240 3.27 -15.53 0.81
N VAL A 241 3.36 -14.32 1.35
CA VAL A 241 2.24 -13.35 1.30
C VAL A 241 2.02 -12.97 -0.17
N ARG A 242 0.80 -13.18 -0.66
CA ARG A 242 0.49 -13.01 -2.09
C ARG A 242 0.49 -11.55 -2.54
N VAL A 243 -0.05 -10.66 -1.71
CA VAL A 243 -0.19 -9.23 -2.02
C VAL A 243 0.28 -8.41 -0.84
N VAL A 244 1.19 -7.47 -1.08
CA VAL A 244 1.58 -6.46 -0.12
C VAL A 244 1.34 -5.08 -0.73
N GLN A 245 0.52 -4.28 -0.07
CA GLN A 245 0.17 -2.93 -0.50
C GLN A 245 0.79 -1.91 0.45
N LEU A 246 1.61 -1.01 -0.06
CA LEU A 246 2.28 0.01 0.73
C LEU A 246 1.67 1.38 0.47
N TYR A 247 1.47 2.15 1.54
CA TYR A 247 1.07 3.54 1.45
C TYR A 247 2.19 4.45 1.95
N HIS A 248 2.83 5.17 1.02
CA HIS A 248 3.74 6.25 1.35
C HIS A 248 2.93 7.49 1.71
N ASN A 249 2.45 7.53 2.95
CA ASN A 249 1.75 8.67 3.51
C ASN A 249 2.43 9.06 4.82
N ARG A 250 2.93 10.29 4.93
CA ARG A 250 3.52 10.82 6.16
C ARG A 250 2.46 11.60 6.91
N SER A 251 2.50 11.61 8.24
CA SER A 251 1.64 12.48 9.03
C SER A 251 1.85 13.92 8.62
N SER A 252 0.83 14.58 8.08
CA SER A 252 0.92 16.00 7.77
C SER A 252 0.85 16.77 9.08
N THR A 253 1.93 17.48 9.37
CA THR A 253 1.91 18.47 10.43
C THR A 253 1.01 19.63 10.02
N ALA A 254 0.05 19.99 10.87
CA ALA A 254 -0.67 21.25 10.93
C ALA A 254 -1.69 21.62 9.83
N SER A 255 -1.70 21.06 8.62
CA SER A 255 -2.63 21.52 7.56
C SER A 255 -3.71 20.52 7.15
N GLY A 256 -3.70 19.29 7.70
CA GLY A 256 -4.70 18.25 7.36
C GLY A 256 -4.62 17.73 5.92
N CYS A 257 -3.72 18.24 5.08
CA CYS A 257 -3.55 17.79 3.71
C CYS A 257 -2.67 16.54 3.63
N GLN A 258 -3.00 15.64 2.72
CA GLN A 258 -2.12 14.51 2.41
C GLN A 258 -0.79 15.01 1.85
N ILE A 259 0.31 14.34 2.17
CA ILE A 259 1.65 14.84 1.82
C ILE A 259 1.90 15.01 0.31
N TRP A 260 1.22 14.22 -0.53
CA TRP A 260 1.31 14.34 -1.99
C TRP A 260 0.37 15.39 -2.58
N ASP A 261 -0.57 15.91 -1.80
CA ASP A 261 -1.48 16.99 -2.20
C ASP A 261 -0.87 18.36 -1.87
N GLN A 262 -0.05 18.86 -2.77
CA GLN A 262 0.73 20.07 -2.60
C GLN A 262 -0.06 21.34 -2.98
N HIS A 263 -0.85 21.89 -2.05
CA HIS A 263 -1.58 23.14 -2.26
C HIS A 263 -0.69 24.39 -2.24
N SER A 264 0.52 24.28 -1.70
CA SER A 264 1.52 25.37 -1.66
C SER A 264 2.93 24.78 -1.65
N ASN A 265 3.93 25.60 -1.94
CA ASN A 265 5.35 25.20 -1.91
C ASN A 265 5.66 23.89 -2.67
N LEU A 266 5.03 23.71 -3.83
CA LEU A 266 5.08 22.51 -4.64
C LEU A 266 6.50 21.93 -4.81
N LYS A 267 7.48 22.79 -5.11
CA LYS A 267 8.87 22.35 -5.32
C LYS A 267 9.43 21.68 -4.07
N MET A 268 9.33 22.35 -2.92
CA MET A 268 9.84 21.82 -1.65
C MET A 268 9.11 20.55 -1.21
N GLY A 269 7.78 20.56 -1.28
CA GLY A 269 6.98 19.40 -0.87
C GLY A 269 7.27 18.15 -1.70
N LEU A 270 7.34 18.30 -3.04
CA LEU A 270 7.71 17.19 -3.92
C LEU A 270 9.15 16.73 -3.69
N THR A 271 10.11 17.65 -3.52
CA THR A 271 11.50 17.27 -3.20
C THR A 271 11.57 16.39 -1.96
N ASN A 272 10.89 16.77 -0.88
CA ASN A 272 10.90 16.01 0.36
C ASN A 272 10.24 14.64 0.22
N ASN A 273 9.11 14.58 -0.51
CA ASN A 273 8.39 13.32 -0.68
C ASN A 273 9.14 12.34 -1.59
N CYS A 274 9.70 12.84 -2.68
CA CYS A 274 10.52 12.01 -3.57
C CYS A 274 11.79 11.52 -2.87
N ALA A 275 12.50 12.38 -2.13
CA ALA A 275 13.67 11.98 -1.36
C ALA A 275 13.35 10.87 -0.35
N ALA A 276 12.18 10.91 0.29
CA ALA A 276 11.76 9.90 1.25
C ALA A 276 11.40 8.54 0.61
N SER A 277 11.10 8.50 -0.69
CA SER A 277 10.60 7.31 -1.37
C SER A 277 11.56 6.70 -2.40
N ASP A 278 12.47 7.49 -2.96
CA ASP A 278 13.30 7.07 -4.09
C ASP A 278 14.24 5.89 -3.75
N GLN A 279 15.08 6.04 -2.73
CA GLN A 279 16.00 4.97 -2.32
C GLN A 279 15.27 3.72 -1.82
N PRO A 280 14.24 3.81 -0.95
CA PRO A 280 13.47 2.64 -0.52
C PRO A 280 12.87 1.83 -1.67
N ILE A 281 12.28 2.50 -2.68
CA ILE A 281 11.73 1.83 -3.86
C ILE A 281 12.85 1.15 -4.65
N ALA A 282 13.97 1.83 -4.87
CA ALA A 282 15.10 1.25 -5.59
C ALA A 282 15.72 0.06 -4.84
N GLY A 283 15.80 0.12 -3.52
CA GLY A 283 16.22 -1.00 -2.66
C GLY A 283 15.33 -2.22 -2.85
N LEU A 284 14.02 -2.04 -2.79
CA LEU A 284 13.05 -3.10 -3.03
C LEU A 284 13.20 -3.69 -4.44
N LEU A 285 13.32 -2.85 -5.48
CA LEU A 285 13.51 -3.31 -6.86
C LEU A 285 14.81 -4.10 -7.02
N THR A 286 15.88 -3.73 -6.31
CA THR A 286 17.15 -4.45 -6.31
C THR A 286 17.01 -5.84 -5.71
N ASP A 287 16.32 -5.97 -4.58
CA ASP A 287 16.13 -7.24 -3.88
C ASP A 287 15.15 -8.20 -4.59
N LEU A 288 14.23 -7.65 -5.39
CA LEU A 288 13.27 -8.46 -6.15
C LEU A 288 13.85 -9.03 -7.47
N LYS A 289 15.06 -8.64 -7.84
CA LYS A 289 15.82 -9.18 -8.98
C LYS A 289 16.62 -10.42 -8.61
#